data_fce6a6d2e7e170cfcba613b711027333
#
_entry.id   fce6a6d2e7e170cfcba613b711027333
#
_cell.length_a   1.000
_cell.length_b   1.000
_cell.length_c   1.000
_cell.angle_alpha   90.00
_cell.angle_beta   90.00
_cell.angle_gamma   90.00
#
_symmetry.space_group_name_H-M   'P 1'
#
loop_
_entity.id
_entity.type
_entity.pdbx_description
1 polymer ?
#
loop_
_entity_poly.entity_id
_entity_poly.type
_entity_poly.pdbx_seq_one_letter_code
_entity_poly.pdbx_strand_id
1 'polypeptide(L)'
;MICWSCEKNAGDGMLCSGCGAVQPPDRLADHFRVFGLPRRFDLDIADLERCYKEMTKVLHPDRFARADGRARRASLERSVQLNLAWRTLSQPVARAEYLLSLESMEAGAPVGSTPSDEAGNRATRPVDTALLVEVMELREALSEARVRGDVAKVAALVAGVQANHDKEMAEVAAGFAAQRPNLAAIGARLVAARYYRRFLEEAEASSQGEEDPT
;
A
#
# COMPACT_ATOMS: atom_id res chain seq x y z
N MET A 1 -15.16 -14.80 18.78
CA MET A 1 -15.79 -15.54 17.65
C MET A 1 -16.00 -17.00 18.05
N ILE A 2 -17.10 -17.66 17.65
CA ILE A 2 -17.30 -19.12 17.88
C ILE A 2 -16.60 -19.89 16.77
N CYS A 3 -15.78 -20.86 17.17
CA CYS A 3 -15.08 -21.73 16.23
C CYS A 3 -16.05 -22.61 15.45
N TRP A 4 -15.95 -22.62 14.14
CA TRP A 4 -16.81 -23.44 13.29
C TRP A 4 -16.54 -24.96 13.42
N SER A 5 -15.40 -25.37 13.97
CA SER A 5 -14.98 -26.78 14.07
C SER A 5 -15.25 -27.39 15.45
N CYS A 6 -14.93 -26.70 16.54
CA CYS A 6 -15.08 -27.22 17.89
C CYS A 6 -16.15 -26.50 18.72
N GLU A 7 -16.84 -25.50 18.14
CA GLU A 7 -17.94 -24.73 18.75
C GLU A 7 -17.58 -23.95 20.03
N LYS A 8 -16.28 -23.90 20.37
CA LYS A 8 -15.75 -23.15 21.51
C LYS A 8 -15.34 -21.74 21.06
N ASN A 9 -15.04 -20.87 22.00
CA ASN A 9 -14.46 -19.57 21.67
C ASN A 9 -13.12 -19.76 20.94
N ALA A 10 -13.03 -19.27 19.69
CA ALA A 10 -11.84 -19.38 18.86
C ALA A 10 -10.71 -18.44 19.26
N GLY A 11 -11.00 -17.42 20.10
CA GLY A 11 -10.11 -16.30 20.32
C GLY A 11 -10.16 -15.29 19.15
N ASP A 12 -9.18 -14.38 19.13
CA ASP A 12 -9.08 -13.30 18.13
C ASP A 12 -8.06 -13.61 17.01
N GLY A 13 -7.44 -14.80 17.08
CA GLY A 13 -6.42 -15.23 16.13
C GLY A 13 -6.98 -15.78 14.81
N MET A 14 -6.10 -16.02 13.87
CA MET A 14 -6.45 -16.66 12.58
C MET A 14 -6.73 -18.16 12.74
N LEU A 15 -6.19 -18.78 13.77
CA LEU A 15 -6.44 -20.15 14.15
C LEU A 15 -7.21 -20.20 15.48
N CYS A 16 -8.08 -21.17 15.62
CA CYS A 16 -8.76 -21.43 16.90
C CYS A 16 -7.74 -21.82 17.98
N SER A 17 -7.76 -21.13 19.11
CA SER A 17 -6.89 -21.43 20.25
C SER A 17 -7.13 -22.80 20.88
N GLY A 18 -8.34 -23.37 20.69
CA GLY A 18 -8.71 -24.66 21.27
C GLY A 18 -8.41 -25.86 20.38
N CYS A 19 -8.62 -25.77 19.06
CA CYS A 19 -8.48 -26.91 18.14
C CYS A 19 -7.55 -26.67 16.95
N GLY A 20 -6.98 -25.48 16.81
CA GLY A 20 -6.09 -25.13 15.70
C GLY A 20 -6.76 -24.95 14.34
N ALA A 21 -8.09 -25.08 14.24
CA ALA A 21 -8.80 -24.91 12.97
C ALA A 21 -8.68 -23.47 12.47
N VAL A 22 -8.36 -23.29 11.17
CA VAL A 22 -8.32 -21.97 10.55
C VAL A 22 -9.72 -21.34 10.55
N GLN A 23 -9.81 -20.12 11.03
CA GLN A 23 -11.06 -19.39 11.09
C GLN A 23 -11.23 -18.51 9.84
N PRO A 24 -12.46 -18.37 9.31
CA PRO A 24 -12.71 -17.48 8.18
C PRO A 24 -12.27 -16.03 8.52
N PRO A 25 -11.90 -15.22 7.54
CA PRO A 25 -11.50 -13.83 7.78
C PRO A 25 -12.67 -13.01 8.33
N ASP A 26 -12.34 -12.06 9.21
CA ASP A 26 -13.25 -10.97 9.53
C ASP A 26 -13.26 -10.00 8.33
N ARG A 27 -14.40 -9.89 7.67
CA ARG A 27 -14.58 -9.02 6.49
C ARG A 27 -14.58 -7.54 6.83
N LEU A 28 -14.76 -7.20 8.11
CA LEU A 28 -14.74 -5.82 8.60
C LEU A 28 -13.37 -5.42 9.15
N ALA A 29 -12.43 -6.37 9.23
CA ALA A 29 -11.09 -6.06 9.68
C ALA A 29 -10.34 -5.25 8.62
N ASP A 30 -9.86 -4.07 9.01
CA ASP A 30 -8.92 -3.30 8.20
C ASP A 30 -7.55 -3.99 8.13
N HIS A 31 -6.68 -3.52 7.23
CA HIS A 31 -5.38 -4.14 7.00
C HIS A 31 -4.45 -4.08 8.22
N PHE A 32 -4.53 -3.05 9.06
CA PHE A 32 -3.77 -2.98 10.30
C PHE A 32 -4.21 -4.07 11.26
N ARG A 33 -5.51 -4.27 11.40
CA ARG A 33 -6.08 -5.30 12.27
C ARG A 33 -5.73 -6.72 11.82
N VAL A 34 -5.54 -6.95 10.52
CA VAL A 34 -5.06 -8.25 10.00
C VAL A 34 -3.71 -8.64 10.60
N PHE A 35 -2.83 -7.66 10.83
CA PHE A 35 -1.52 -7.85 11.46
C PHE A 35 -1.52 -7.60 12.98
N GLY A 36 -2.67 -7.27 13.58
CA GLY A 36 -2.74 -6.88 14.99
C GLY A 36 -2.05 -5.56 15.31
N LEU A 37 -1.91 -4.68 14.34
CA LEU A 37 -1.22 -3.39 14.46
C LEU A 37 -2.21 -2.25 14.75
N PRO A 38 -1.79 -1.21 15.48
CA PRO A 38 -2.56 0.03 15.56
C PRO A 38 -2.54 0.76 14.21
N ARG A 39 -3.61 1.50 13.91
CA ARG A 39 -3.68 2.37 12.74
C ARG A 39 -2.72 3.53 12.89
N ARG A 40 -1.58 3.47 12.24
CA ARG A 40 -0.60 4.54 12.20
C ARG A 40 0.23 4.45 10.92
N PHE A 41 0.76 5.59 10.49
CA PHE A 41 1.60 5.64 9.30
C PHE A 41 3.00 5.07 9.56
N ASP A 42 3.59 5.40 10.71
CA ASP A 42 4.92 4.95 11.10
C ASP A 42 4.88 3.48 11.57
N LEU A 43 5.24 2.58 10.67
CA LEU A 43 5.34 1.14 10.92
C LEU A 43 6.77 0.67 10.73
N ASP A 44 7.22 -0.23 11.61
CA ASP A 44 8.43 -1.00 11.38
C ASP A 44 8.19 -2.03 10.27
N ILE A 45 8.77 -1.78 9.11
CA ILE A 45 8.56 -2.62 7.92
C ILE A 45 9.25 -3.98 8.07
N ALA A 46 10.37 -4.06 8.77
CA ALA A 46 11.06 -5.32 9.02
C ALA A 46 10.22 -6.24 9.93
N ASP A 47 9.60 -5.67 10.95
CA ASP A 47 8.67 -6.40 11.82
C ASP A 47 7.41 -6.81 11.07
N LEU A 48 6.84 -5.96 10.24
CA LEU A 48 5.68 -6.28 9.40
C LEU A 48 6.01 -7.43 8.43
N GLU A 49 7.17 -7.40 7.78
CA GLU A 49 7.63 -8.45 6.88
C GLU A 49 7.81 -9.80 7.60
N ARG A 50 8.39 -9.77 8.80
CA ARG A 50 8.53 -10.95 9.63
C ARG A 50 7.16 -11.57 9.96
N CYS A 51 6.22 -10.75 10.44
CA CYS A 51 4.85 -11.18 10.70
C CYS A 51 4.18 -11.77 9.46
N TYR A 52 4.31 -11.10 8.32
CA TYR A 52 3.76 -11.58 7.05
C TYR A 52 4.31 -12.97 6.68
N LYS A 53 5.64 -13.17 6.76
CA LYS A 53 6.28 -14.46 6.46
C LYS A 53 5.83 -15.57 7.40
N GLU A 54 5.70 -15.27 8.69
CA GLU A 54 5.21 -16.23 9.68
C GLU A 54 3.75 -16.63 9.44
N MET A 55 2.88 -15.63 9.25
CA MET A 55 1.46 -15.86 8.96
C MET A 55 1.26 -16.63 7.65
N THR A 56 2.02 -16.30 6.61
CA THR A 56 1.95 -17.00 5.31
C THR A 56 2.30 -18.48 5.48
N LYS A 57 3.34 -18.83 6.26
CA LYS A 57 3.70 -20.22 6.53
C LYS A 57 2.57 -20.98 7.23
N VAL A 58 1.87 -20.34 8.16
CA VAL A 58 0.77 -20.97 8.94
C VAL A 58 -0.48 -21.13 8.09
N LEU A 59 -0.80 -20.16 7.24
CA LEU A 59 -2.03 -20.09 6.45
C LEU A 59 -1.90 -20.70 5.06
N HIS A 60 -0.70 -21.18 4.66
CA HIS A 60 -0.47 -21.61 3.28
C HIS A 60 -1.49 -22.68 2.84
N PRO A 61 -2.16 -22.49 1.69
CA PRO A 61 -3.23 -23.39 1.22
C PRO A 61 -2.81 -24.87 1.14
N ASP A 62 -1.54 -25.15 0.81
CA ASP A 62 -1.02 -26.53 0.72
C ASP A 62 -1.11 -27.28 2.05
N ARG A 63 -1.00 -26.59 3.17
CA ARG A 63 -1.17 -27.21 4.50
C ARG A 63 -2.59 -27.75 4.71
N PHE A 64 -3.55 -27.17 4.01
CA PHE A 64 -4.97 -27.51 4.09
C PHE A 64 -5.47 -28.29 2.89
N ALA A 65 -4.57 -28.71 1.96
CA ALA A 65 -4.95 -29.41 0.74
C ALA A 65 -5.74 -30.70 1.02
N ARG A 66 -5.43 -31.40 2.13
CA ARG A 66 -6.11 -32.62 2.58
C ARG A 66 -7.16 -32.40 3.67
N ALA A 67 -7.38 -31.14 4.09
CA ALA A 67 -8.40 -30.78 5.06
C ALA A 67 -9.80 -30.75 4.41
N ASP A 68 -10.84 -30.60 5.25
CA ASP A 68 -12.20 -30.42 4.74
C ASP A 68 -12.36 -29.15 3.89
N GLY A 69 -13.45 -29.06 3.12
CA GLY A 69 -13.69 -27.96 2.21
C GLY A 69 -13.80 -26.59 2.90
N ARG A 70 -14.24 -26.56 4.16
CA ARG A 70 -14.39 -25.32 4.95
C ARG A 70 -13.03 -24.78 5.39
N ALA A 71 -12.14 -25.67 5.86
CA ALA A 71 -10.78 -25.30 6.22
C ALA A 71 -9.97 -24.81 5.02
N ARG A 72 -10.07 -25.51 3.87
CA ARG A 72 -9.42 -25.07 2.61
C ARG A 72 -9.88 -23.71 2.18
N ARG A 73 -11.18 -23.46 2.18
CA ARG A 73 -11.74 -22.15 1.82
C ARG A 73 -11.29 -21.05 2.77
N ALA A 74 -11.35 -21.29 4.09
CA ALA A 74 -10.91 -20.32 5.09
C ALA A 74 -9.42 -19.98 4.96
N SER A 75 -8.55 -20.99 4.69
CA SER A 75 -7.13 -20.78 4.42
C SER A 75 -6.90 -19.88 3.20
N LEU A 76 -7.59 -20.17 2.09
CA LEU A 76 -7.47 -19.36 0.87
C LEU A 76 -7.94 -17.91 1.10
N GLU A 77 -9.11 -17.72 1.70
CA GLU A 77 -9.66 -16.38 1.98
C GLU A 77 -8.74 -15.59 2.92
N ARG A 78 -8.15 -16.22 3.94
CA ARG A 78 -7.15 -15.60 4.82
C ARG A 78 -5.87 -15.25 4.09
N SER A 79 -5.37 -16.13 3.22
CA SER A 79 -4.16 -15.85 2.42
C SER A 79 -4.37 -14.66 1.49
N VAL A 80 -5.54 -14.54 0.85
CA VAL A 80 -5.88 -13.38 0.01
C VAL A 80 -5.92 -12.10 0.85
N GLN A 81 -6.60 -12.13 2.01
CA GLN A 81 -6.67 -10.97 2.92
C GLN A 81 -5.28 -10.55 3.41
N LEU A 82 -4.44 -11.51 3.79
CA LEU A 82 -3.07 -11.27 4.26
C LEU A 82 -2.20 -10.64 3.17
N ASN A 83 -2.28 -11.17 1.95
CA ASN A 83 -1.52 -10.65 0.80
C ASN A 83 -1.94 -9.22 0.44
N LEU A 84 -3.25 -8.93 0.46
CA LEU A 84 -3.75 -7.59 0.21
C LEU A 84 -3.28 -6.61 1.29
N ALA A 85 -3.40 -7.00 2.57
CA ALA A 85 -2.94 -6.19 3.68
C ALA A 85 -1.43 -5.92 3.61
N TRP A 86 -0.61 -6.93 3.27
CA TRP A 86 0.83 -6.77 3.05
C TRP A 86 1.14 -5.79 1.92
N ARG A 87 0.53 -5.97 0.75
CA ARG A 87 0.75 -5.08 -0.41
C ARG A 87 0.43 -3.62 -0.07
N THR A 88 -0.64 -3.40 0.67
CA THR A 88 -1.05 -2.04 1.07
C THR A 88 -0.11 -1.45 2.12
N LEU A 89 0.21 -2.21 3.18
CA LEU A 89 0.93 -1.65 4.32
C LEU A 89 2.45 -1.60 4.12
N SER A 90 3.03 -2.46 3.29
CA SER A 90 4.46 -2.44 2.99
C SER A 90 4.90 -1.25 2.14
N GLN A 91 4.00 -0.71 1.31
CA GLN A 91 4.28 0.42 0.42
C GLN A 91 3.91 1.75 1.08
N PRO A 92 4.85 2.70 1.28
CA PRO A 92 4.59 3.93 2.04
C PRO A 92 3.42 4.75 1.49
N VAL A 93 3.35 4.97 0.18
CA VAL A 93 2.27 5.75 -0.44
C VAL A 93 0.93 5.02 -0.31
N ALA A 94 0.87 3.72 -0.59
CA ALA A 94 -0.36 2.94 -0.48
C ALA A 94 -0.86 2.86 0.97
N ARG A 95 0.06 2.70 1.93
CA ARG A 95 -0.24 2.75 3.37
C ARG A 95 -0.84 4.09 3.78
N ALA A 96 -0.25 5.20 3.32
CA ALA A 96 -0.72 6.53 3.64
C ALA A 96 -2.11 6.81 3.03
N GLU A 97 -2.33 6.43 1.78
CA GLU A 97 -3.64 6.54 1.12
C GLU A 97 -4.71 5.72 1.83
N TYR A 98 -4.36 4.51 2.23
CA TYR A 98 -5.25 3.63 2.96
C TYR A 98 -5.59 4.19 4.35
N LEU A 99 -4.60 4.64 5.12
CA LEU A 99 -4.82 5.27 6.42
C LEU A 99 -5.67 6.53 6.28
N LEU A 100 -5.38 7.38 5.29
CA LEU A 100 -6.18 8.57 4.99
C LEU A 100 -7.64 8.22 4.69
N SER A 101 -7.90 7.12 3.97
CA SER A 101 -9.27 6.67 3.69
C SER A 101 -10.01 6.26 4.96
N LEU A 102 -9.35 5.52 5.86
CA LEU A 102 -9.93 5.10 7.13
C LEU A 102 -10.27 6.31 8.04
N GLU A 103 -9.34 7.24 8.20
CA GLU A 103 -9.52 8.45 8.99
C GLU A 103 -10.62 9.35 8.41
N SER A 104 -10.71 9.47 7.08
CA SER A 104 -11.76 10.24 6.41
C SER A 104 -13.14 9.61 6.61
N MET A 105 -13.25 8.29 6.59
CA MET A 105 -14.51 7.57 6.86
C MET A 105 -14.97 7.80 8.31
N GLU A 106 -14.06 7.73 9.27
CA GLU A 106 -14.38 7.98 10.68
C GLU A 106 -14.77 9.43 10.96
N ALA A 107 -14.15 10.39 10.25
CA ALA A 107 -14.49 11.80 10.34
C ALA A 107 -15.82 12.15 9.63
N GLY A 108 -16.51 11.20 9.01
CA GLY A 108 -17.74 11.44 8.23
C GLY A 108 -17.50 12.34 7.01
N ALA A 109 -16.27 12.52 6.60
CA ALA A 109 -15.93 13.27 5.39
C ALA A 109 -16.35 12.47 4.14
N PRO A 110 -16.82 13.13 3.07
CA PRO A 110 -17.06 12.43 1.82
C PRO A 110 -15.79 11.73 1.38
N VAL A 111 -15.86 10.41 1.26
CA VAL A 111 -14.73 9.57 0.86
C VAL A 111 -14.38 9.93 -0.58
N GLY A 112 -13.44 10.84 -0.74
CA GLY A 112 -12.80 11.08 -2.00
C GLY A 112 -11.82 9.94 -2.25
N SER A 113 -12.28 8.93 -2.95
CA SER A 113 -11.53 7.80 -3.51
C SER A 113 -10.86 6.85 -2.51
N THR A 114 -11.49 5.71 -2.31
CA THR A 114 -10.80 4.44 -2.03
C THR A 114 -9.63 4.24 -3.01
N PRO A 115 -8.52 3.59 -2.58
CA PRO A 115 -7.54 3.11 -3.54
C PRO A 115 -8.28 2.15 -4.48
N SER A 116 -8.60 2.62 -5.67
CA SER A 116 -9.25 1.77 -6.65
C SER A 116 -8.19 0.89 -7.28
N ASP A 117 -8.48 -0.34 -7.31
CA ASP A 117 -8.15 -1.38 -8.26
C ASP A 117 -7.64 -0.83 -9.59
N GLU A 118 -6.92 -1.66 -10.27
CA GLU A 118 -6.17 -1.49 -11.52
C GLU A 118 -6.89 -0.80 -12.71
N ALA A 119 -8.12 -0.33 -12.54
CA ALA A 119 -8.92 0.35 -13.57
C ALA A 119 -9.24 1.81 -13.19
N GLY A 120 -8.35 2.65 -13.44
CA GLY A 120 -8.26 4.07 -13.80
C GLY A 120 -9.41 5.05 -13.66
N ASN A 121 -10.48 4.86 -12.91
CA ASN A 121 -11.52 5.87 -12.79
C ASN A 121 -11.71 6.31 -11.33
N ARG A 122 -11.13 7.46 -10.99
CA ARG A 122 -11.15 8.07 -9.67
C ARG A 122 -11.93 9.36 -9.65
N ALA A 123 -12.76 9.55 -8.63
CA ALA A 123 -13.12 10.90 -8.19
C ALA A 123 -11.81 11.57 -7.69
N THR A 124 -11.12 12.23 -8.58
CA THR A 124 -9.86 12.89 -8.32
C THR A 124 -10.11 14.11 -7.46
N ARG A 125 -9.42 14.20 -6.31
CA ARG A 125 -9.18 15.50 -5.71
C ARG A 125 -8.60 16.41 -6.77
N PRO A 126 -9.00 17.69 -6.83
CA PRO A 126 -8.43 18.61 -7.81
C PRO A 126 -6.91 18.60 -7.65
N VAL A 127 -6.23 18.27 -8.72
CA VAL A 127 -4.76 18.30 -8.77
C VAL A 127 -4.37 19.75 -8.99
N ASP A 128 -3.38 20.21 -8.24
CA ASP A 128 -2.83 21.54 -8.46
C ASP A 128 -2.27 21.65 -9.89
N THR A 129 -2.72 22.67 -10.61
CA THR A 129 -2.28 22.92 -11.99
C THR A 129 -0.77 23.13 -12.06
N ALA A 130 -0.18 23.75 -11.02
CA ALA A 130 1.26 23.97 -10.94
C ALA A 130 2.03 22.64 -10.88
N LEU A 131 1.55 21.66 -10.10
CA LEU A 131 2.12 20.31 -10.05
C LEU A 131 2.05 19.61 -11.42
N LEU A 132 0.93 19.76 -12.15
CA LEU A 132 0.80 19.14 -13.47
C LEU A 132 1.80 19.72 -14.46
N VAL A 133 1.96 21.04 -14.47
CA VAL A 133 2.95 21.72 -15.31
C VAL A 133 4.36 21.26 -14.95
N GLU A 134 4.74 21.26 -13.67
CA GLU A 134 6.04 20.79 -13.20
C GLU A 134 6.35 19.37 -13.69
N VAL A 135 5.39 18.43 -13.52
CA VAL A 135 5.59 17.03 -13.93
C VAL A 135 5.70 16.90 -15.45
N MET A 136 4.96 17.71 -16.22
CA MET A 136 5.08 17.74 -17.68
C MET A 136 6.47 18.23 -18.12
N GLU A 137 6.96 19.31 -17.54
CA GLU A 137 8.29 19.85 -17.80
C GLU A 137 9.41 18.84 -17.45
N LEU A 138 9.27 18.15 -16.32
CA LEU A 138 10.20 17.10 -15.90
C LEU A 138 10.24 15.94 -16.92
N ARG A 139 9.09 15.48 -17.43
CA ARG A 139 9.00 14.43 -18.44
C ARG A 139 9.60 14.85 -19.77
N GLU A 140 9.36 16.08 -20.19
CA GLU A 140 9.94 16.64 -21.38
C GLU A 140 11.47 16.73 -21.27
N ALA A 141 11.97 17.25 -20.15
CA ALA A 141 13.40 17.31 -19.86
C ALA A 141 14.06 15.92 -19.82
N LEU A 142 13.36 14.91 -19.25
CA LEU A 142 13.82 13.51 -19.22
C LEU A 142 13.92 12.93 -20.65
N SER A 143 12.88 13.16 -21.47
CA SER A 143 12.84 12.71 -22.85
C SER A 143 13.98 13.34 -23.68
N GLU A 144 14.18 14.65 -23.56
CA GLU A 144 15.29 15.34 -24.24
C GLU A 144 16.68 14.84 -23.82
N ALA A 145 16.88 14.64 -22.50
CA ALA A 145 18.14 14.15 -21.96
C ALA A 145 18.48 12.75 -22.51
N ARG A 146 17.47 11.88 -22.62
CA ARG A 146 17.62 10.54 -23.21
C ARG A 146 17.96 10.58 -24.70
N VAL A 147 17.23 11.35 -25.48
CA VAL A 147 17.51 11.51 -26.94
C VAL A 147 18.93 12.00 -27.18
N ARG A 148 19.46 12.83 -26.28
CA ARG A 148 20.84 13.35 -26.36
C ARG A 148 21.90 12.41 -25.77
N GLY A 149 21.48 11.31 -25.12
CA GLY A 149 22.40 10.41 -24.40
C GLY A 149 23.04 11.06 -23.17
N ASP A 150 22.41 12.08 -22.59
CA ASP A 150 22.94 12.83 -21.44
C ASP A 150 22.59 12.10 -20.13
N VAL A 151 23.38 11.05 -19.82
CA VAL A 151 23.22 10.22 -18.63
C VAL A 151 23.31 11.04 -17.33
N ALA A 152 24.19 12.06 -17.31
CA ALA A 152 24.35 12.91 -16.13
C ALA A 152 23.09 13.74 -15.85
N LYS A 153 22.46 14.28 -16.89
CA LYS A 153 21.20 15.03 -16.77
C LYS A 153 20.05 14.12 -16.36
N VAL A 154 19.95 12.90 -16.90
CA VAL A 154 18.96 11.90 -16.48
C VAL A 154 19.11 11.58 -14.99
N ALA A 155 20.33 11.28 -14.53
CA ALA A 155 20.58 10.99 -13.11
C ALA A 155 20.23 12.19 -12.20
N ALA A 156 20.56 13.43 -12.62
CA ALA A 156 20.21 14.64 -11.88
C ALA A 156 18.70 14.84 -11.77
N LEU A 157 17.94 14.62 -12.86
CA LEU A 157 16.47 14.71 -12.85
C LEU A 157 15.86 13.67 -11.91
N VAL A 158 16.30 12.41 -12.00
CA VAL A 158 15.82 11.33 -11.13
C VAL A 158 16.10 11.66 -9.65
N ALA A 159 17.32 12.09 -9.33
CA ALA A 159 17.69 12.48 -7.96
C ALA A 159 16.86 13.67 -7.44
N GLY A 160 16.58 14.67 -8.28
CA GLY A 160 15.74 15.81 -7.92
C GLY A 160 14.30 15.39 -7.63
N VAL A 161 13.72 14.55 -8.49
CA VAL A 161 12.35 14.05 -8.28
C VAL A 161 12.27 13.12 -7.06
N GLN A 162 13.29 12.29 -6.82
CA GLN A 162 13.37 11.47 -5.61
C GLN A 162 13.36 12.35 -4.35
N ALA A 163 14.15 13.41 -4.31
CA ALA A 163 14.18 14.35 -3.18
C ALA A 163 12.81 15.03 -2.95
N ASN A 164 12.11 15.42 -4.03
CA ASN A 164 10.76 15.97 -3.93
C ASN A 164 9.77 14.94 -3.39
N HIS A 165 9.81 13.71 -3.90
CA HIS A 165 8.99 12.62 -3.40
C HIS A 165 9.20 12.38 -1.90
N ASP A 166 10.46 12.29 -1.47
CA ASP A 166 10.81 12.03 -0.07
C ASP A 166 10.37 13.18 0.85
N LYS A 167 10.49 14.42 0.38
CA LYS A 167 9.97 15.59 1.08
C LYS A 167 8.46 15.50 1.28
N GLU A 168 7.69 15.21 0.23
CA GLU A 168 6.24 15.07 0.34
C GLU A 168 5.85 13.93 1.30
N MET A 169 6.56 12.81 1.27
CA MET A 169 6.31 11.68 2.18
C MET A 169 6.69 12.02 3.63
N ALA A 170 7.72 12.81 3.87
CA ALA A 170 8.05 13.31 5.22
C ALA A 170 6.94 14.23 5.77
N GLU A 171 6.39 15.11 4.95
CA GLU A 171 5.26 15.97 5.32
C GLU A 171 3.99 15.15 5.59
N VAL A 172 3.75 14.09 4.82
CA VAL A 172 2.66 13.12 5.09
C VAL A 172 2.83 12.46 6.45
N ALA A 173 4.04 11.98 6.74
CA ALA A 173 4.36 11.35 8.03
C ALA A 173 4.14 12.30 9.20
N ALA A 174 4.63 13.54 9.09
CA ALA A 174 4.44 14.58 10.09
C ALA A 174 2.95 14.93 10.26
N GLY A 175 2.20 14.98 9.14
CA GLY A 175 0.76 15.22 9.15
C GLY A 175 -0.03 14.17 9.93
N PHE A 176 0.29 12.89 9.76
CA PHE A 176 -0.34 11.80 10.54
C PHE A 176 0.12 11.74 12.00
N ALA A 177 1.33 12.21 12.31
CA ALA A 177 1.83 12.27 13.69
C ALA A 177 1.22 13.42 14.51
N ALA A 178 0.58 14.40 13.87
CA ALA A 178 -0.03 15.52 14.55
C ALA A 178 -1.22 15.09 15.43
N GLN A 179 -1.44 15.76 16.56
CA GLN A 179 -2.59 15.49 17.45
C GLN A 179 -3.96 15.66 16.76
N ARG A 180 -4.03 16.50 15.73
CA ARG A 180 -5.21 16.74 14.89
C ARG A 180 -4.77 16.73 13.43
N PRO A 181 -4.76 15.59 12.76
CA PRO A 181 -4.35 15.47 11.37
C PRO A 181 -5.24 16.33 10.45
N ASN A 182 -4.60 17.14 9.60
CA ASN A 182 -5.29 17.81 8.52
C ASN A 182 -5.37 16.89 7.30
N LEU A 183 -6.45 16.10 7.23
CA LEU A 183 -6.64 15.08 6.18
C LEU A 183 -6.64 15.66 4.77
N ALA A 184 -7.10 16.92 4.59
CA ALA A 184 -7.08 17.58 3.30
C ALA A 184 -5.64 17.90 2.85
N ALA A 185 -4.81 18.44 3.75
CA ALA A 185 -3.41 18.72 3.48
C ALA A 185 -2.61 17.43 3.20
N ILE A 186 -2.79 16.39 4.03
CA ILE A 186 -2.18 15.07 3.80
C ILE A 186 -2.54 14.53 2.42
N GLY A 187 -3.83 14.63 2.04
CA GLY A 187 -4.28 14.18 0.74
C GLY A 187 -3.68 14.95 -0.44
N ALA A 188 -3.45 16.25 -0.32
CA ALA A 188 -2.78 17.04 -1.35
C ALA A 188 -1.32 16.60 -1.53
N ARG A 189 -0.59 16.38 -0.42
CA ARG A 189 0.78 15.86 -0.43
C ARG A 189 0.88 14.47 -1.08
N LEU A 190 -0.07 13.58 -0.78
CA LEU A 190 -0.12 12.24 -1.37
C LEU A 190 -0.37 12.28 -2.88
N VAL A 191 -1.14 13.25 -3.37
CA VAL A 191 -1.29 13.45 -4.82
C VAL A 191 0.06 13.78 -5.44
N ALA A 192 0.83 14.73 -4.89
CA ALA A 192 2.16 15.08 -5.38
C ALA A 192 3.12 13.88 -5.35
N ALA A 193 3.20 13.17 -4.21
CA ALA A 193 4.05 11.99 -4.06
C ALA A 193 3.75 10.90 -5.11
N ARG A 194 2.46 10.69 -5.47
CA ARG A 194 2.09 9.75 -6.54
C ARG A 194 2.60 10.17 -7.91
N TYR A 195 2.53 11.45 -8.25
CA TYR A 195 3.02 11.95 -9.53
C TYR A 195 4.53 11.79 -9.63
N TYR A 196 5.28 12.11 -8.57
CA TYR A 196 6.73 11.91 -8.51
C TYR A 196 7.10 10.43 -8.59
N ARG A 197 6.40 9.55 -7.87
CA ARG A 197 6.64 8.11 -7.95
C ARG A 197 6.44 7.57 -9.35
N ARG A 198 5.37 7.97 -10.05
CA ARG A 198 5.14 7.56 -11.44
C ARG A 198 6.25 8.01 -12.37
N PHE A 199 6.75 9.22 -12.19
CA PHE A 199 7.90 9.70 -12.95
C PHE A 199 9.13 8.82 -12.72
N LEU A 200 9.42 8.44 -11.48
CA LEU A 200 10.54 7.56 -11.13
C LEU A 200 10.38 6.17 -11.75
N GLU A 201 9.19 5.58 -11.67
CA GLU A 201 8.87 4.29 -12.31
C GLU A 201 9.06 4.35 -13.84
N GLU A 202 8.62 5.44 -14.50
CA GLU A 202 8.83 5.66 -15.93
C GLU A 202 10.33 5.84 -16.27
N ALA A 203 11.07 6.50 -15.38
CA ALA A 203 12.50 6.68 -15.55
C ALA A 203 13.28 5.36 -15.43
N GLU A 204 12.88 4.46 -14.54
CA GLU A 204 13.49 3.13 -14.36
C GLU A 204 13.10 2.15 -15.48
N ALA A 205 11.83 2.07 -15.86
CA ALA A 205 11.34 1.13 -16.84
C ALA A 205 12.02 1.31 -18.22
N SER A 206 12.31 2.54 -18.59
CA SER A 206 12.97 2.83 -19.87
C SER A 206 14.48 2.56 -19.86
N SER A 207 15.12 2.51 -18.68
CA SER A 207 16.54 2.12 -18.57
C SER A 207 16.75 0.60 -18.73
N GLN A 208 15.75 -0.21 -18.42
CA GLN A 208 15.79 -1.67 -18.55
C GLN A 208 15.49 -2.15 -19.99
N GLY A 209 14.81 -1.34 -20.80
CA GLY A 209 14.50 -1.68 -22.19
C GLY A 209 15.67 -1.53 -23.18
N GLU A 210 16.78 -0.92 -22.77
CA GLU A 210 17.98 -0.72 -23.62
C GLU A 210 19.07 -1.80 -23.41
N GLU A 211 18.90 -2.72 -22.46
CA GLU A 211 19.88 -3.78 -22.14
C GLU A 211 19.60 -5.14 -22.81
N ASP A 212 18.69 -5.25 -23.77
CA ASP A 212 18.52 -6.50 -24.55
C ASP A 212 19.11 -6.35 -25.97
N PRO A 213 20.43 -6.53 -26.15
CA PRO A 213 21.01 -6.71 -27.46
C PRO A 213 20.92 -8.20 -27.84
N THR A 214 20.15 -8.50 -28.86
CA THR A 214 20.16 -9.74 -29.63
C THR A 214 21.54 -10.36 -29.79
#